data_42a470c7180cf79741897bfeea6bd89e
#
_entry.id   42a470c7180cf79741897bfeea6bd89e
#
_cell.length_a   1.000
_cell.length_b   1.000
_cell.length_c   1.000
_cell.angle_alpha   90.00
_cell.angle_beta   90.00
_cell.angle_gamma   90.00
#
_symmetry.space_group_name_H-M   'P 1'
#
loop_
_entity.id
_entity.type
_entity.pdbx_description
1 polymer ?
#
loop_
_entity_poly.entity_id
_entity_poly.type
_entity_poly.pdbx_seq_one_letter_code
_entity_poly.pdbx_strand_id
1 'polypeptide(L)'
;MFGASAEHRIDFVKRMGEVTFPQPSRTSPLAHLHKSMGAVSLLWNNMFVPARYTSDINAEHFAIRTSAGLTDMTGIHKVFLSGIEAFEFLNHTVTKDLSTVKPGNAVYTVLLNKIGKVIDDAIVFHLDDQAKTVFKAEWLICLGAGLGLEYIQKQTQKQNLNIHHGDNIVCLLLQGPRANTITLPLLAFLDSDAPQRFQHKLAKIGGYLALVSRTSYSGEDGFEIFVKKEAAAKIWFLLISKGAIPVGFDALNIARIEAGLLFFGQDMTGNETPTELGLNFVVDFDEHSFRGKTAYLEDWEKPKIKAVGITFGSNVFELEEKELVINGKVRGLIQCYARSEWLKKTIGIAHIDATYATNGQRFLV
;
A
#
# COMPACT_ATOMS: atom_id res chain seq x y z
N MET A 1 -4.04 31.50 2.32
CA MET A 1 -5.24 30.76 2.73
C MET A 1 -5.16 29.42 2.00
N PHE A 2 -4.71 28.39 2.67
CA PHE A 2 -4.35 27.12 2.02
C PHE A 2 -5.10 26.01 2.75
N GLY A 3 -6.33 25.81 2.31
CA GLY A 3 -7.10 24.67 2.72
C GLY A 3 -7.08 23.68 1.57
N ALA A 4 -6.29 22.61 1.66
CA ALA A 4 -6.77 21.35 1.15
C ALA A 4 -8.03 21.10 1.97
N SER A 5 -9.17 21.40 1.35
CA SER A 5 -10.39 21.68 2.05
C SER A 5 -10.83 20.47 2.88
N ALA A 6 -11.44 20.77 4.01
CA ALA A 6 -12.19 19.81 4.83
C ALA A 6 -13.13 18.94 3.97
N GLU A 7 -13.47 19.36 2.78
CA GLU A 7 -14.36 18.69 1.82
C GLU A 7 -13.77 17.44 1.19
N HIS A 8 -12.46 17.37 0.90
CA HIS A 8 -11.82 16.11 0.45
C HIS A 8 -11.84 15.03 1.54
N ARG A 9 -11.87 15.43 2.82
CA ARG A 9 -12.16 14.55 3.96
C ARG A 9 -13.61 14.08 3.98
N ILE A 10 -14.51 14.93 3.56
CA ILE A 10 -15.95 14.70 3.54
C ILE A 10 -16.33 13.72 2.42
N ASP A 11 -15.69 13.75 1.26
CA ASP A 11 -15.97 12.82 0.17
C ASP A 11 -15.48 11.39 0.41
N PHE A 12 -14.34 11.23 1.07
CA PHE A 12 -13.90 9.91 1.55
C PHE A 12 -14.87 9.38 2.62
N VAL A 13 -15.37 10.25 3.49
CA VAL A 13 -16.32 9.93 4.57
C VAL A 13 -17.75 9.80 4.03
N LYS A 14 -18.20 10.62 3.06
CA LYS A 14 -19.56 10.57 2.49
C LYS A 14 -19.83 9.32 1.64
N ARG A 15 -18.81 8.74 1.01
CA ARG A 15 -18.96 7.45 0.32
C ARG A 15 -19.13 6.26 1.28
N MET A 16 -18.82 6.46 2.57
CA MET A 16 -18.99 5.45 3.62
C MET A 16 -20.37 5.52 4.33
N GLY A 17 -21.27 6.43 3.94
CA GLY A 17 -22.54 6.71 4.60
C GLY A 17 -22.36 7.53 5.88
N GLU A 18 -23.44 8.10 6.45
CA GLU A 18 -23.42 8.77 7.76
C GLU A 18 -22.98 7.80 8.86
N VAL A 19 -21.68 7.66 9.00
CA VAL A 19 -21.07 6.85 10.04
C VAL A 19 -20.79 7.78 11.23
N THR A 20 -21.53 7.62 12.31
CA THR A 20 -20.99 7.87 13.64
C THR A 20 -19.66 7.14 13.67
N PHE A 21 -18.54 7.88 13.71
CA PHE A 21 -17.20 7.29 13.68
C PHE A 21 -17.12 6.20 14.75
N PRO A 22 -17.10 4.90 14.39
CA PRO A 22 -16.86 3.89 15.39
C PRO A 22 -15.49 4.18 15.98
N GLN A 23 -15.37 4.05 17.29
CA GLN A 23 -14.06 4.10 17.93
C GLN A 23 -13.17 3.08 17.20
N PRO A 24 -11.93 3.46 16.83
CA PRO A 24 -11.07 2.54 16.12
C PRO A 24 -10.91 1.25 16.93
N SER A 25 -11.16 0.13 16.30
CA SER A 25 -10.97 -1.18 16.95
C SER A 25 -9.50 -1.54 17.14
N ARG A 26 -8.60 -0.79 16.49
CA ARG A 26 -7.14 -0.97 16.51
C ARG A 26 -6.46 0.35 16.84
N THR A 27 -5.37 0.29 17.61
CA THR A 27 -4.57 1.47 17.98
C THR A 27 -3.11 1.19 17.66
N SER A 28 -2.46 2.11 16.94
CA SER A 28 -1.01 2.02 16.72
C SER A 28 -0.28 2.12 18.05
N PRO A 29 0.70 1.26 18.32
CA PRO A 29 1.58 1.39 19.47
C PRO A 29 2.32 2.75 19.53
N LEU A 30 2.39 3.46 18.40
CA LEU A 30 3.00 4.78 18.28
C LEU A 30 1.99 5.94 18.40
N ALA A 31 0.71 5.68 18.64
CA ALA A 31 -0.34 6.71 18.63
C ALA A 31 -0.06 7.88 19.59
N HIS A 32 0.40 7.59 20.83
CA HIS A 32 0.78 8.63 21.79
C HIS A 32 1.99 9.44 21.32
N LEU A 33 2.95 8.79 20.69
CA LEU A 33 4.12 9.43 20.13
C LEU A 33 3.73 10.40 19.02
N HIS A 34 2.93 9.95 18.05
CA HIS A 34 2.45 10.79 16.95
C HIS A 34 1.67 12.01 17.48
N LYS A 35 0.79 11.79 18.47
CA LYS A 35 0.07 12.87 19.13
C LYS A 35 1.01 13.87 19.78
N SER A 36 2.03 13.42 20.52
CA SER A 36 3.01 14.30 21.16
C SER A 36 3.88 15.09 20.16
N MET A 37 4.03 14.57 18.95
CA MET A 37 4.69 15.25 17.83
C MET A 37 3.74 16.21 17.06
N GLY A 38 2.50 16.39 17.51
CA GLY A 38 1.53 17.27 16.87
C GLY A 38 0.87 16.69 15.61
N ALA A 39 0.96 15.38 15.39
CA ALA A 39 0.37 14.77 14.20
C ALA A 39 -1.15 14.92 14.16
N VAL A 40 -1.67 15.31 13.01
CA VAL A 40 -3.09 15.19 12.67
C VAL A 40 -3.33 13.78 12.17
N SER A 41 -4.38 13.11 12.66
CA SER A 41 -4.66 11.71 12.33
C SER A 41 -5.81 11.59 11.34
N LEU A 42 -5.78 10.49 10.55
CA LEU A 42 -6.90 9.99 9.77
C LEU A 42 -7.20 8.54 10.16
N LEU A 43 -8.40 8.07 9.85
CA LEU A 43 -8.78 6.68 10.07
C LEU A 43 -8.49 5.85 8.82
N TRP A 44 -7.68 4.78 8.97
CA TRP A 44 -7.37 3.81 7.93
C TRP A 44 -7.32 2.40 8.53
N ASN A 45 -7.98 1.43 7.89
CA ASN A 45 -8.07 0.04 8.36
C ASN A 45 -8.43 -0.07 9.85
N ASN A 46 -9.44 0.71 10.31
CA ASN A 46 -9.86 0.79 11.70
C ASN A 46 -8.76 1.20 12.70
N MET A 47 -7.73 1.92 12.23
CA MET A 47 -6.65 2.47 13.04
C MET A 47 -6.47 3.95 12.73
N PHE A 48 -6.26 4.79 13.76
CA PHE A 48 -5.80 6.15 13.55
C PHE A 48 -4.30 6.14 13.17
N VAL A 49 -4.00 6.67 11.99
CA VAL A 49 -2.65 6.82 11.46
C VAL A 49 -2.33 8.30 11.24
N PRO A 50 -1.07 8.73 11.25
CA PRO A 50 -0.71 10.12 10.97
C PRO A 50 -1.10 10.53 9.56
N ALA A 51 -1.97 11.52 9.40
CA ALA A 51 -2.23 12.17 8.12
C ALA A 51 -1.07 13.10 7.76
N ARG A 52 -0.60 13.89 8.74
CA ARG A 52 0.53 14.81 8.61
C ARG A 52 1.07 15.21 9.96
N TYR A 53 2.33 15.65 10.01
CA TYR A 53 3.00 16.19 11.20
C TYR A 53 3.14 17.71 11.15
N THR A 54 3.11 18.32 9.97
CA THR A 54 3.21 19.75 9.76
C THR A 54 1.99 20.28 9.00
N SER A 55 1.82 21.61 8.97
CA SER A 55 0.84 22.26 8.10
C SER A 55 1.30 22.29 6.63
N ASP A 56 2.59 22.14 6.39
CA ASP A 56 3.19 22.09 5.05
C ASP A 56 3.39 20.65 4.59
N ILE A 57 2.38 20.12 3.92
CA ILE A 57 2.41 18.76 3.34
C ILE A 57 3.54 18.65 2.30
N ASN A 58 3.88 19.74 1.61
CA ASN A 58 4.96 19.73 0.62
C ASN A 58 6.31 19.49 1.27
N ALA A 59 6.57 20.04 2.47
CA ALA A 59 7.81 19.76 3.19
C ALA A 59 7.95 18.27 3.52
N GLU A 60 6.86 17.61 3.95
CA GLU A 60 6.86 16.16 4.19
C GLU A 60 7.04 15.37 2.88
N HIS A 61 6.37 15.79 1.79
CA HIS A 61 6.54 15.17 0.48
C HIS A 61 7.96 15.34 -0.07
N PHE A 62 8.55 16.52 0.07
CA PHE A 62 9.95 16.76 -0.32
C PHE A 62 10.93 15.89 0.50
N ALA A 63 10.61 15.57 1.76
CA ALA A 63 11.44 14.65 2.55
C ALA A 63 11.51 13.26 1.90
N ILE A 64 10.43 12.76 1.31
CA ILE A 64 10.44 11.50 0.55
C ILE A 64 11.33 11.63 -0.69
N ARG A 65 11.25 12.75 -1.44
CA ARG A 65 11.94 12.93 -2.74
C ARG A 65 13.41 13.32 -2.61
N THR A 66 13.81 13.99 -1.52
CA THR A 66 15.17 14.56 -1.40
C THR A 66 15.98 14.02 -0.22
N SER A 67 15.31 13.32 0.72
CA SER A 67 15.93 12.80 1.94
C SER A 67 15.48 11.37 2.24
N ALA A 68 14.82 11.16 3.36
CA ALA A 68 14.16 9.92 3.73
C ALA A 68 12.94 10.22 4.61
N GLY A 69 11.75 9.94 4.09
CA GLY A 69 10.50 10.02 4.82
C GLY A 69 10.25 8.76 5.65
N LEU A 70 9.87 8.94 6.92
CA LEU A 70 9.52 7.86 7.84
C LEU A 70 8.03 7.89 8.14
N THR A 71 7.32 6.85 7.71
CA THR A 71 5.86 6.73 7.86
C THR A 71 5.49 5.53 8.74
N ASP A 72 4.50 5.70 9.62
CA ASP A 72 3.89 4.59 10.36
C ASP A 72 2.82 3.92 9.50
N MET A 73 3.15 2.75 8.94
CA MET A 73 2.27 1.90 8.13
C MET A 73 1.65 0.77 8.96
N THR A 74 1.61 0.88 10.28
CA THR A 74 1.09 -0.18 11.18
C THR A 74 -0.37 -0.54 10.88
N GLY A 75 -1.14 0.38 10.32
CA GLY A 75 -2.52 0.15 9.89
C GLY A 75 -2.69 -0.97 8.85
N ILE A 76 -1.67 -1.31 8.08
CA ILE A 76 -1.72 -2.44 7.14
C ILE A 76 -2.07 -3.74 7.87
N HIS A 77 -2.92 -4.57 7.27
CA HIS A 77 -3.26 -5.86 7.85
C HIS A 77 -2.14 -6.88 7.57
N LYS A 78 -1.57 -7.43 8.63
CA LYS A 78 -0.52 -8.46 8.58
C LYS A 78 -1.10 -9.77 9.04
N VAL A 79 -1.10 -10.77 8.17
CA VAL A 79 -1.58 -12.12 8.47
C VAL A 79 -0.45 -13.11 8.25
N PHE A 80 -0.09 -13.82 9.30
CA PHE A 80 0.90 -14.88 9.26
C PHE A 80 0.19 -16.23 9.10
N LEU A 81 0.68 -17.05 8.17
CA LEU A 81 0.09 -18.35 7.85
C LEU A 81 1.12 -19.46 8.00
N SER A 82 0.68 -20.58 8.57
CA SER A 82 1.45 -21.83 8.68
C SER A 82 0.53 -23.05 8.65
N GLY A 83 1.10 -24.23 8.44
CA GLY A 83 0.39 -25.51 8.38
C GLY A 83 0.40 -26.11 6.99
N ILE A 84 -0.01 -27.38 6.91
CA ILE A 84 0.13 -28.19 5.69
C ILE A 84 -0.61 -27.57 4.49
N GLU A 85 -1.78 -26.98 4.74
CA GLU A 85 -2.61 -26.37 3.68
C GLU A 85 -2.32 -24.88 3.44
N ALA A 86 -1.36 -24.28 4.17
CA ALA A 86 -1.11 -22.84 4.09
C ALA A 86 -0.64 -22.38 2.71
N PHE A 87 0.25 -23.14 2.08
CA PHE A 87 0.73 -22.84 0.72
C PHE A 87 -0.42 -22.92 -0.30
N GLU A 88 -1.12 -24.05 -0.35
CA GLU A 88 -2.19 -24.25 -1.34
C GLU A 88 -3.32 -23.23 -1.18
N PHE A 89 -3.70 -22.97 0.08
CA PHE A 89 -4.69 -21.95 0.38
C PHE A 89 -4.27 -20.57 -0.13
N LEU A 90 -3.05 -20.14 0.23
CA LEU A 90 -2.57 -18.81 -0.12
C LEU A 90 -2.35 -18.71 -1.64
N ASN A 91 -1.77 -19.74 -2.25
CA ASN A 91 -1.55 -19.83 -3.69
C ASN A 91 -2.86 -19.73 -4.47
N HIS A 92 -3.94 -20.41 -4.00
CA HIS A 92 -5.26 -20.28 -4.61
C HIS A 92 -5.94 -18.92 -4.33
N THR A 93 -5.55 -18.21 -3.28
CA THR A 93 -6.15 -16.93 -2.88
C THR A 93 -5.65 -15.76 -3.72
N VAL A 94 -4.40 -15.80 -4.14
CA VAL A 94 -3.73 -14.69 -4.87
C VAL A 94 -3.52 -15.04 -6.34
N THR A 95 -3.35 -14.01 -7.18
CA THR A 95 -3.18 -14.18 -8.63
C THR A 95 -1.77 -14.52 -9.05
N LYS A 96 -0.79 -14.34 -8.16
CA LYS A 96 0.62 -14.68 -8.39
C LYS A 96 0.90 -16.12 -8.01
N ASP A 97 1.61 -16.88 -8.84
CA ASP A 97 2.04 -18.24 -8.50
C ASP A 97 3.15 -18.21 -7.44
N LEU A 98 2.77 -18.57 -6.23
CA LEU A 98 3.68 -18.58 -5.08
C LEU A 98 4.67 -19.75 -5.11
N SER A 99 4.48 -20.76 -5.97
CA SER A 99 5.45 -21.86 -6.14
C SER A 99 6.81 -21.37 -6.68
N THR A 100 6.80 -20.22 -7.36
CA THR A 100 8.00 -19.59 -7.91
C THR A 100 8.71 -18.68 -6.92
N VAL A 101 8.08 -18.37 -5.77
CA VAL A 101 8.58 -17.41 -4.77
C VAL A 101 9.49 -18.14 -3.77
N LYS A 102 10.79 -17.89 -3.85
CA LYS A 102 11.79 -18.52 -2.96
C LYS A 102 11.70 -17.95 -1.53
N PRO A 103 12.06 -18.74 -0.49
CA PRO A 103 12.23 -18.21 0.85
C PRO A 103 13.14 -16.96 0.87
N GLY A 104 12.76 -15.95 1.64
CA GLY A 104 13.44 -14.65 1.67
C GLY A 104 12.96 -13.65 0.62
N ASN A 105 12.07 -14.05 -0.30
CA ASN A 105 11.50 -13.18 -1.31
C ASN A 105 10.05 -12.78 -0.97
N ALA A 106 9.63 -11.67 -1.58
CA ALA A 106 8.26 -11.18 -1.54
C ALA A 106 7.74 -10.90 -2.95
N VAL A 107 6.42 -10.89 -3.11
CA VAL A 107 5.77 -10.53 -4.38
C VAL A 107 4.56 -9.64 -4.13
N TYR A 108 4.34 -8.68 -5.02
CA TYR A 108 3.09 -7.94 -5.10
C TYR A 108 2.06 -8.75 -5.90
N THR A 109 0.83 -8.79 -5.44
CA THR A 109 -0.25 -9.57 -6.03
C THR A 109 -1.61 -8.95 -5.73
N VAL A 110 -2.66 -9.47 -6.32
CA VAL A 110 -4.05 -9.09 -6.03
C VAL A 110 -4.89 -10.31 -5.66
N LEU A 111 -5.97 -10.06 -4.94
CA LEU A 111 -6.99 -11.04 -4.61
C LEU A 111 -8.24 -10.74 -5.43
N LEU A 112 -8.84 -11.77 -6.03
CA LEU A 112 -10.05 -11.61 -6.81
C LEU A 112 -11.29 -12.20 -6.10
N ASN A 113 -12.46 -11.68 -6.46
CA ASN A 113 -13.72 -12.36 -6.16
C ASN A 113 -14.03 -13.44 -7.24
N LYS A 114 -15.13 -14.15 -7.08
CA LYS A 114 -15.52 -15.23 -8.00
C LYS A 114 -15.83 -14.76 -9.43
N ILE A 115 -16.11 -13.46 -9.61
CA ILE A 115 -16.40 -12.84 -10.91
C ILE A 115 -15.19 -12.09 -11.49
N GLY A 116 -13.98 -12.39 -11.01
CA GLY A 116 -12.73 -11.87 -11.58
C GLY A 116 -12.41 -10.41 -11.24
N LYS A 117 -13.10 -9.80 -10.26
CA LYS A 117 -12.85 -8.41 -9.84
C LYS A 117 -11.90 -8.37 -8.65
N VAL A 118 -11.02 -7.34 -8.60
CA VAL A 118 -10.05 -7.15 -7.52
C VAL A 118 -10.78 -6.78 -6.23
N ILE A 119 -10.56 -7.54 -5.17
CA ILE A 119 -11.13 -7.26 -3.83
C ILE A 119 -10.11 -6.69 -2.86
N ASP A 120 -8.83 -6.86 -3.12
CA ASP A 120 -7.71 -6.29 -2.36
C ASP A 120 -6.42 -6.47 -3.15
N ASP A 121 -5.38 -5.75 -2.73
CA ASP A 121 -4.01 -5.99 -3.13
C ASP A 121 -3.15 -6.37 -1.92
N ALA A 122 -2.03 -7.02 -2.18
CA ALA A 122 -1.18 -7.52 -1.12
C ALA A 122 0.29 -7.64 -1.53
N ILE A 123 1.16 -7.59 -0.52
CA ILE A 123 2.51 -8.13 -0.62
C ILE A 123 2.54 -9.45 0.15
N VAL A 124 2.96 -10.52 -0.51
CA VAL A 124 3.14 -11.85 0.08
C VAL A 124 4.63 -12.12 0.24
N PHE A 125 5.02 -12.48 1.45
CA PHE A 125 6.38 -12.83 1.83
C PHE A 125 6.47 -14.33 2.06
N HIS A 126 7.38 -15.01 1.37
CA HIS A 126 7.79 -16.37 1.72
C HIS A 126 8.93 -16.26 2.72
N LEU A 127 8.64 -16.45 4.00
CA LEU A 127 9.61 -16.24 5.08
C LEU A 127 10.77 -17.22 4.94
N ASP A 128 12.00 -16.74 5.14
CA ASP A 128 13.18 -17.60 5.24
C ASP A 128 13.18 -18.38 6.58
N ASP A 129 14.09 -19.33 6.74
CA ASP A 129 14.09 -20.22 7.90
C ASP A 129 14.27 -19.48 9.24
N GLN A 130 15.00 -18.37 9.24
CA GLN A 130 15.16 -17.55 10.42
C GLN A 130 13.87 -16.82 10.76
N ALA A 131 13.23 -16.20 9.78
CA ALA A 131 11.95 -15.52 9.94
C ALA A 131 10.83 -16.50 10.30
N LYS A 132 10.79 -17.70 9.69
CA LYS A 132 9.87 -18.79 10.08
C LYS A 132 9.97 -19.13 11.56
N THR A 133 11.19 -19.26 12.07
CA THR A 133 11.44 -19.55 13.47
C THR A 133 10.93 -18.44 14.40
N VAL A 134 11.15 -17.17 14.03
CA VAL A 134 10.77 -16.00 14.84
C VAL A 134 9.25 -15.78 14.83
N PHE A 135 8.64 -15.85 13.66
CA PHE A 135 7.21 -15.55 13.47
C PHE A 135 6.31 -16.80 13.60
N LYS A 136 6.89 -18.00 13.66
CA LYS A 136 6.16 -19.31 13.68
C LYS A 136 5.18 -19.41 12.51
N ALA A 137 5.60 -18.97 11.33
CA ALA A 137 4.82 -18.95 10.12
C ALA A 137 5.73 -19.18 8.92
N GLU A 138 5.17 -19.71 7.83
CA GLU A 138 5.86 -19.84 6.55
C GLU A 138 5.63 -18.62 5.65
N TRP A 139 4.46 -18.04 5.76
CA TRP A 139 4.00 -16.95 4.92
C TRP A 139 3.55 -15.76 5.77
N LEU A 140 3.84 -14.57 5.28
CA LEU A 140 3.23 -13.33 5.74
C LEU A 140 2.55 -12.67 4.55
N ILE A 141 1.27 -12.35 4.67
CA ILE A 141 0.56 -11.50 3.72
C ILE A 141 0.24 -10.17 4.37
N CYS A 142 0.66 -9.08 3.71
CA CYS A 142 0.32 -7.71 4.06
C CYS A 142 -0.75 -7.22 3.08
N LEU A 143 -1.96 -7.03 3.58
CA LEU A 143 -3.13 -6.64 2.79
C LEU A 143 -3.32 -5.12 2.81
N GLY A 144 -3.80 -4.56 1.70
CA GLY A 144 -4.10 -3.15 1.56
C GLY A 144 -5.28 -2.70 2.43
N ALA A 145 -6.33 -2.20 1.82
CA ALA A 145 -7.50 -1.66 2.51
C ALA A 145 -8.83 -2.23 1.97
N GLY A 146 -8.76 -3.39 1.30
CA GLY A 146 -9.91 -4.05 0.70
C GLY A 146 -10.54 -5.11 1.60
N LEU A 147 -11.15 -6.10 0.97
CA LEU A 147 -11.88 -7.20 1.61
C LEU A 147 -11.02 -8.46 1.81
N GLY A 148 -9.72 -8.38 1.56
CA GLY A 148 -8.81 -9.54 1.63
C GLY A 148 -8.76 -10.18 3.00
N LEU A 149 -8.68 -9.36 4.06
CA LEU A 149 -8.68 -9.87 5.44
C LEU A 149 -9.95 -10.65 5.77
N GLU A 150 -11.11 -10.06 5.46
CA GLU A 150 -12.42 -10.71 5.71
C GLU A 150 -12.53 -12.02 4.92
N TYR A 151 -12.07 -12.00 3.66
CA TYR A 151 -12.05 -13.21 2.84
C TYR A 151 -11.18 -14.31 3.45
N ILE A 152 -9.95 -14.01 3.83
CA ILE A 152 -9.03 -14.98 4.45
C ILE A 152 -9.66 -15.56 5.74
N GLN A 153 -10.16 -14.71 6.62
CA GLN A 153 -10.79 -15.14 7.88
C GLN A 153 -11.97 -16.09 7.67
N LYS A 154 -12.82 -15.84 6.65
CA LYS A 154 -13.95 -16.71 6.34
C LYS A 154 -13.54 -18.07 5.79
N GLN A 155 -12.45 -18.13 5.02
CA GLN A 155 -12.02 -19.39 4.42
C GLN A 155 -11.23 -20.28 5.40
N THR A 156 -10.40 -19.68 6.24
CA THR A 156 -9.54 -20.41 7.18
C THR A 156 -10.30 -21.22 8.22
N GLN A 157 -11.55 -20.88 8.50
CA GLN A 157 -12.42 -21.68 9.38
C GLN A 157 -12.69 -23.10 8.88
N LYS A 158 -12.40 -23.40 7.61
CA LYS A 158 -12.71 -24.65 6.93
C LYS A 158 -11.47 -25.48 6.57
N GLN A 159 -10.27 -25.04 6.94
CA GLN A 159 -9.01 -25.60 6.47
C GLN A 159 -8.05 -25.89 7.62
N ASN A 160 -7.17 -26.86 7.41
CA ASN A 160 -6.15 -27.26 8.39
C ASN A 160 -4.92 -26.35 8.25
N LEU A 161 -5.09 -25.07 8.59
CA LEU A 161 -4.03 -24.08 8.62
C LEU A 161 -4.13 -23.21 9.87
N ASN A 162 -2.99 -22.70 10.30
CA ASN A 162 -2.90 -21.77 11.41
C ASN A 162 -2.72 -20.35 10.88
N ILE A 163 -3.54 -19.44 11.35
CA ILE A 163 -3.37 -18.01 11.08
C ILE A 163 -3.24 -17.24 12.40
N HIS A 164 -2.41 -16.22 12.37
CA HIS A 164 -2.41 -15.23 13.43
C HIS A 164 -2.22 -13.83 12.86
N HIS A 165 -2.85 -12.87 13.52
CA HIS A 165 -2.79 -11.47 13.11
C HIS A 165 -1.56 -10.80 13.71
N GLY A 166 -0.88 -10.00 12.90
CA GLY A 166 0.32 -9.26 13.30
C GLY A 166 0.03 -7.92 13.99
N ASP A 167 -0.99 -7.83 14.84
CA ASP A 167 -1.34 -6.57 15.52
C ASP A 167 -0.27 -6.11 16.54
N ASN A 168 0.56 -7.02 17.00
CA ASN A 168 1.74 -6.71 17.83
C ASN A 168 2.98 -6.31 17.02
N ILE A 169 2.87 -6.28 15.70
CA ILE A 169 3.96 -5.93 14.79
C ILE A 169 3.68 -4.54 14.19
N VAL A 170 4.57 -3.61 14.44
CA VAL A 170 4.59 -2.28 13.83
C VAL A 170 5.31 -2.37 12.49
N CYS A 171 4.79 -1.70 11.47
CA CYS A 171 5.44 -1.53 10.17
C CYS A 171 5.88 -0.07 10.01
N LEU A 172 7.18 0.15 9.96
CA LEU A 172 7.79 1.46 9.70
C LEU A 172 8.29 1.49 8.26
N LEU A 173 7.82 2.46 7.50
CA LEU A 173 8.22 2.68 6.12
C LEU A 173 9.23 3.82 6.06
N LEU A 174 10.49 3.54 5.70
CA LEU A 174 11.52 4.56 5.49
C LEU A 174 11.92 4.58 4.02
N GLN A 175 11.58 5.66 3.32
CA GLN A 175 11.70 5.76 1.86
C GLN A 175 12.27 7.10 1.42
N GLY A 176 13.11 7.05 0.37
CA GLY A 176 13.75 8.21 -0.23
C GLY A 176 15.22 7.96 -0.54
N PRO A 177 15.88 8.87 -1.26
CA PRO A 177 17.26 8.69 -1.74
C PRO A 177 18.29 8.47 -0.62
N ARG A 178 17.99 8.90 0.61
CA ARG A 178 18.87 8.68 1.77
C ARG A 178 18.47 7.49 2.64
N ALA A 179 17.41 6.75 2.30
CA ALA A 179 16.93 5.64 3.11
C ALA A 179 18.02 4.58 3.37
N ASN A 180 18.76 4.18 2.33
CA ASN A 180 19.88 3.25 2.46
C ASN A 180 20.98 3.78 3.40
N THR A 181 21.38 5.04 3.24
CA THR A 181 22.43 5.67 4.04
C THR A 181 22.04 5.77 5.51
N ILE A 182 20.77 5.98 5.81
CA ILE A 182 20.25 6.05 7.19
C ILE A 182 20.10 4.67 7.80
N THR A 183 19.53 3.71 7.05
CA THR A 183 19.09 2.43 7.60
C THR A 183 20.20 1.40 7.68
N LEU A 184 20.98 1.21 6.60
CA LEU A 184 21.97 0.14 6.54
C LEU A 184 23.02 0.16 7.66
N PRO A 185 23.55 1.32 8.08
CA PRO A 185 24.50 1.35 9.20
C PRO A 185 23.90 0.98 10.56
N LEU A 186 22.56 0.97 10.67
CA LEU A 186 21.84 0.62 11.89
C LEU A 186 21.48 -0.86 11.96
N LEU A 187 21.57 -1.57 10.83
CA LEU A 187 21.16 -2.96 10.71
C LEU A 187 22.34 -3.91 10.89
N ALA A 188 22.19 -4.84 11.82
CA ALA A 188 23.06 -6.01 11.92
C ALA A 188 22.28 -7.22 11.40
N PHE A 189 22.53 -7.59 10.15
CA PHE A 189 21.94 -8.78 9.55
C PHE A 189 22.47 -10.05 10.23
N LEU A 190 21.62 -11.08 10.31
CA LEU A 190 21.96 -12.30 11.04
C LEU A 190 22.83 -13.24 10.21
N ASP A 191 22.74 -13.19 8.89
CA ASP A 191 23.36 -14.18 8.02
C ASP A 191 24.05 -13.63 6.74
N SER A 192 23.83 -12.38 6.34
CA SER A 192 24.40 -11.88 5.08
C SER A 192 24.09 -10.41 4.79
N ASP A 193 24.22 -10.05 3.52
CA ASP A 193 24.01 -8.72 2.96
C ASP A 193 22.57 -8.21 3.08
N ALA A 194 22.41 -6.90 2.88
CA ALA A 194 21.10 -6.25 2.83
C ALA A 194 20.18 -6.88 1.77
N PRO A 195 18.86 -6.90 2.01
CA PRO A 195 17.92 -7.46 1.06
C PRO A 195 17.93 -6.68 -0.26
N GLN A 196 17.80 -7.41 -1.37
CA GLN A 196 17.54 -6.84 -2.68
C GLN A 196 16.05 -6.45 -2.79
N ARG A 197 15.71 -5.74 -3.87
CA ARG A 197 14.31 -5.35 -4.10
C ARG A 197 13.38 -6.58 -4.09
N PHE A 198 12.27 -6.48 -3.38
CA PHE A 198 11.34 -7.58 -3.09
C PHE A 198 11.99 -8.76 -2.34
N GLN A 199 13.04 -8.51 -1.57
CA GLN A 199 13.55 -9.46 -0.59
C GLN A 199 13.38 -8.93 0.83
N HIS A 200 13.42 -9.84 1.79
CA HIS A 200 13.43 -9.51 3.21
C HIS A 200 14.49 -10.33 3.94
N LYS A 201 14.95 -9.78 5.04
CA LYS A 201 15.94 -10.39 5.92
C LYS A 201 15.64 -10.07 7.37
N LEU A 202 15.98 -10.99 8.27
CA LEU A 202 16.06 -10.66 9.68
C LEU A 202 17.33 -9.88 9.99
N ALA A 203 17.16 -8.82 10.77
CA ALA A 203 18.28 -8.01 11.26
C ALA A 203 18.01 -7.54 12.69
N LYS A 204 19.05 -7.10 13.39
CA LYS A 204 18.90 -6.32 14.61
C LYS A 204 19.04 -4.84 14.29
N ILE A 205 18.12 -4.01 14.77
CA ILE A 205 18.17 -2.57 14.72
C ILE A 205 18.07 -2.01 16.15
N GLY A 206 19.07 -1.26 16.59
CA GLY A 206 19.12 -0.77 17.98
C GLY A 206 19.07 -1.90 19.03
N GLY A 207 19.53 -3.10 18.69
CA GLY A 207 19.48 -4.29 19.55
C GLY A 207 18.19 -5.10 19.49
N TYR A 208 17.17 -4.62 18.78
CA TYR A 208 15.87 -5.29 18.61
C TYR A 208 15.77 -6.02 17.28
N LEU A 209 15.15 -7.19 17.30
CA LEU A 209 14.92 -7.99 16.09
C LEU A 209 13.86 -7.34 15.19
N ALA A 210 14.14 -7.26 13.90
CA ALA A 210 13.29 -6.72 12.87
C ALA A 210 13.29 -7.62 11.62
N LEU A 211 12.15 -7.75 10.95
CA LEU A 211 12.10 -8.19 9.57
C LEU A 211 12.22 -6.94 8.70
N VAL A 212 13.25 -6.88 7.88
CA VAL A 212 13.52 -5.73 7.01
C VAL A 212 13.28 -6.15 5.57
N SER A 213 12.29 -5.55 4.94
CA SER A 213 11.96 -5.77 3.52
C SER A 213 12.38 -4.56 2.69
N ARG A 214 12.89 -4.81 1.48
CA ARG A 214 13.16 -3.75 0.50
C ARG A 214 11.99 -3.62 -0.46
N THR A 215 10.89 -3.13 0.07
CA THR A 215 9.62 -2.81 -0.61
C THR A 215 9.30 -1.32 -0.43
N SER A 216 8.47 -0.77 -1.31
CA SER A 216 8.20 0.66 -1.36
C SER A 216 6.78 0.97 -1.82
N TYR A 217 6.20 2.03 -1.25
CA TYR A 217 4.91 2.58 -1.65
C TYR A 217 4.99 4.07 -2.05
N SER A 218 6.15 4.54 -2.50
CA SER A 218 6.35 5.95 -2.88
C SER A 218 7.02 6.15 -4.24
N GLY A 219 7.46 5.05 -4.87
CA GLY A 219 8.32 5.10 -6.06
C GLY A 219 9.80 5.32 -5.74
N GLU A 220 10.16 5.71 -4.52
CA GLU A 220 11.54 5.77 -4.05
C GLU A 220 12.02 4.43 -3.52
N ASP A 221 13.34 4.24 -3.47
CA ASP A 221 13.93 3.09 -2.77
C ASP A 221 13.82 3.26 -1.26
N GLY A 222 13.81 2.14 -0.53
CA GLY A 222 13.72 2.17 0.93
C GLY A 222 13.36 0.83 1.52
N PHE A 223 12.91 0.88 2.76
CA PHE A 223 12.65 -0.32 3.55
C PHE A 223 11.32 -0.25 4.28
N GLU A 224 10.67 -1.39 4.38
CA GLU A 224 9.63 -1.68 5.37
C GLU A 224 10.25 -2.46 6.53
N ILE A 225 10.15 -1.92 7.73
CA ILE A 225 10.79 -2.45 8.93
C ILE A 225 9.70 -2.93 9.88
N PHE A 226 9.55 -4.25 9.97
CA PHE A 226 8.56 -4.89 10.84
C PHE A 226 9.20 -5.21 12.19
N VAL A 227 8.67 -4.63 13.25
CA VAL A 227 9.20 -4.77 14.61
C VAL A 227 8.11 -5.02 15.62
N LYS A 228 8.42 -5.71 16.71
CA LYS A 228 7.49 -5.85 17.83
C LYS A 228 7.18 -4.48 18.42
N LYS A 229 5.93 -4.29 18.87
CA LYS A 229 5.42 -3.03 19.42
C LYS A 229 6.30 -2.44 20.55
N GLU A 230 6.94 -3.29 21.36
CA GLU A 230 7.79 -2.89 22.47
C GLU A 230 9.08 -2.16 22.02
N ALA A 231 9.51 -2.41 20.78
CA ALA A 231 10.71 -1.80 20.18
C ALA A 231 10.36 -0.56 19.34
N ALA A 232 9.10 -0.42 18.92
CA ALA A 232 8.71 0.51 17.87
C ALA A 232 9.09 1.96 18.15
N ALA A 233 8.79 2.48 19.34
CA ALA A 233 9.10 3.87 19.71
C ALA A 233 10.62 4.13 19.73
N LYS A 234 11.42 3.18 20.22
CA LYS A 234 12.87 3.29 20.26
C LYS A 234 13.48 3.32 18.86
N ILE A 235 12.97 2.45 17.97
CA ILE A 235 13.43 2.39 16.58
C ILE A 235 12.98 3.64 15.81
N TRP A 236 11.77 4.13 16.04
CA TRP A 236 11.28 5.38 15.48
C TRP A 236 12.22 6.55 15.80
N PHE A 237 12.56 6.74 17.08
CA PHE A 237 13.48 7.81 17.50
C PHE A 237 14.91 7.58 17.00
N LEU A 238 15.36 6.33 16.95
CA LEU A 238 16.68 6.01 16.40
C LEU A 238 16.78 6.44 14.93
N LEU A 239 15.77 6.14 14.11
CA LEU A 239 15.73 6.53 12.70
C LEU A 239 15.71 8.06 12.56
N ILE A 240 14.87 8.75 13.34
CA ILE A 240 14.82 10.23 13.37
C ILE A 240 16.18 10.81 13.75
N SER A 241 16.84 10.26 14.77
CA SER A 241 18.17 10.73 15.21
C SER A 241 19.25 10.60 14.13
N LYS A 242 19.00 9.76 13.11
CA LYS A 242 19.89 9.57 11.96
C LYS A 242 19.46 10.37 10.72
N GLY A 243 18.43 11.21 10.87
CA GLY A 243 17.97 12.14 9.83
C GLY A 243 16.75 11.68 9.03
N ALA A 244 16.04 10.63 9.48
CA ALA A 244 14.72 10.33 8.95
C ALA A 244 13.72 11.40 9.36
N ILE A 245 12.85 11.80 8.45
CA ILE A 245 11.87 12.86 8.65
C ILE A 245 10.49 12.22 8.75
N PRO A 246 9.74 12.44 9.85
CA PRO A 246 8.36 11.98 9.96
C PRO A 246 7.48 12.48 8.82
N VAL A 247 6.74 11.56 8.20
CA VAL A 247 5.89 11.84 7.05
C VAL A 247 4.55 11.14 7.24
N GLY A 248 3.47 11.87 7.02
CA GLY A 248 2.12 11.33 7.09
C GLY A 248 1.57 10.85 5.74
N PHE A 249 0.35 10.32 5.80
CA PHE A 249 -0.34 9.74 4.65
C PHE A 249 -0.66 10.77 3.56
N ASP A 250 -0.88 12.06 3.91
CA ASP A 250 -1.17 13.10 2.92
C ASP A 250 0.01 13.26 1.95
N ALA A 251 1.24 13.30 2.45
CA ALA A 251 2.45 13.40 1.63
C ALA A 251 2.78 12.09 0.92
N LEU A 252 2.60 10.94 1.59
CA LEU A 252 2.76 9.64 0.97
C LEU A 252 1.78 9.43 -0.19
N ASN A 253 0.54 9.95 -0.06
CA ASN A 253 -0.45 9.90 -1.14
C ASN A 253 -0.01 10.69 -2.39
N ILE A 254 0.62 11.85 -2.24
CA ILE A 254 1.21 12.56 -3.38
C ILE A 254 2.28 11.70 -4.04
N ALA A 255 3.20 11.14 -3.25
CA ALA A 255 4.31 10.34 -3.75
C ALA A 255 3.85 9.06 -4.49
N ARG A 256 2.81 8.35 -3.97
CA ARG A 256 2.30 7.15 -4.62
C ARG A 256 1.58 7.46 -5.95
N ILE A 257 0.84 8.60 -6.04
CA ILE A 257 0.20 9.04 -7.29
C ILE A 257 1.27 9.38 -8.34
N GLU A 258 2.34 10.06 -7.97
CA GLU A 258 3.49 10.34 -8.86
C GLU A 258 4.10 9.04 -9.42
N ALA A 259 4.14 8.00 -8.60
CA ALA A 259 4.67 6.69 -8.97
C ALA A 259 3.64 5.80 -9.71
N GLY A 260 2.39 6.24 -9.86
CA GLY A 260 1.32 5.44 -10.45
C GLY A 260 0.88 4.24 -9.61
N LEU A 261 1.13 4.26 -8.29
CA LEU A 261 0.75 3.20 -7.37
C LEU A 261 -0.70 3.39 -6.93
N LEU A 262 -1.48 2.32 -7.06
CA LEU A 262 -2.91 2.33 -6.75
C LEU A 262 -3.15 2.20 -5.23
N PHE A 263 -4.31 2.67 -4.79
CA PHE A 263 -4.78 2.58 -3.42
C PHE A 263 -6.21 2.06 -3.38
N PHE A 264 -6.43 0.95 -2.66
CA PHE A 264 -7.77 0.38 -2.54
C PHE A 264 -8.71 1.31 -1.76
N GLY A 265 -9.91 1.50 -2.29
CA GLY A 265 -10.89 2.46 -1.77
C GLY A 265 -10.85 3.84 -2.45
N GLN A 266 -9.79 4.11 -3.24
CA GLN A 266 -9.73 5.29 -4.10
C GLN A 266 -9.69 4.88 -5.59
N ASP A 267 -8.57 4.27 -6.02
CA ASP A 267 -8.33 3.92 -7.42
C ASP A 267 -8.75 2.48 -7.74
N MET A 268 -8.90 1.65 -6.73
CA MET A 268 -9.47 0.29 -6.81
C MET A 268 -10.72 0.25 -5.94
N THR A 269 -11.87 -0.08 -6.53
CA THR A 269 -13.17 0.01 -5.85
C THR A 269 -13.84 -1.36 -5.63
N GLY A 270 -13.25 -2.43 -6.18
CA GLY A 270 -13.83 -3.77 -6.17
C GLY A 270 -14.66 -4.08 -7.42
N ASN A 271 -14.73 -3.15 -8.36
CA ASN A 271 -15.48 -3.29 -9.61
C ASN A 271 -14.59 -3.54 -10.83
N GLU A 272 -13.28 -3.38 -10.66
CA GLU A 272 -12.29 -3.47 -11.73
C GLU A 272 -11.65 -4.85 -11.77
N THR A 273 -11.24 -5.27 -12.97
CA THR A 273 -10.34 -6.42 -13.18
C THR A 273 -8.88 -5.98 -13.08
N PRO A 274 -7.93 -6.91 -12.88
CA PRO A 274 -6.50 -6.60 -12.97
C PRO A 274 -6.10 -5.89 -14.26
N THR A 275 -6.66 -6.30 -15.41
CA THR A 275 -6.39 -5.64 -16.71
C THR A 275 -6.88 -4.20 -16.75
N GLU A 276 -8.05 -3.94 -16.23
CA GLU A 276 -8.62 -2.59 -16.14
C GLU A 276 -7.76 -1.67 -15.27
N LEU A 277 -7.10 -2.22 -14.27
CA LEU A 277 -6.19 -1.50 -13.37
C LEU A 277 -4.72 -1.43 -13.86
N GLY A 278 -4.40 -2.08 -14.98
CA GLY A 278 -3.01 -2.16 -15.46
C GLY A 278 -2.12 -3.11 -14.64
N LEU A 279 -2.73 -4.02 -13.89
CA LEU A 279 -2.07 -4.95 -12.97
C LEU A 279 -1.85 -6.36 -13.58
N ASN A 280 -1.80 -6.49 -14.91
CA ASN A 280 -1.58 -7.79 -15.57
C ASN A 280 -0.27 -8.47 -15.15
N PHE A 281 0.74 -7.69 -14.80
CA PHE A 281 2.07 -8.20 -14.41
C PHE A 281 2.07 -8.98 -13.08
N VAL A 282 0.98 -8.89 -12.30
CA VAL A 282 0.81 -9.65 -11.05
C VAL A 282 -0.15 -10.83 -11.20
N VAL A 283 -0.53 -11.18 -12.44
CA VAL A 283 -1.39 -12.32 -12.73
C VAL A 283 -0.61 -13.35 -13.54
N ASP A 284 -0.42 -14.52 -12.96
CA ASP A 284 0.20 -15.66 -13.65
C ASP A 284 -0.89 -16.52 -14.30
N PHE A 285 -0.90 -16.56 -15.63
CA PHE A 285 -1.98 -17.16 -16.42
C PHE A 285 -1.84 -18.65 -16.67
N ASP A 286 -0.63 -19.15 -16.69
CA ASP A 286 -0.32 -20.51 -17.15
C ASP A 286 -0.97 -21.60 -16.27
N GLU A 287 -0.23 -22.49 -15.70
CA GLU A 287 -0.76 -23.60 -14.91
C GLU A 287 -1.32 -23.18 -13.54
N HIS A 288 -1.07 -21.92 -13.10
CA HIS A 288 -1.52 -21.43 -11.81
C HIS A 288 -3.06 -21.32 -11.75
N SER A 289 -3.65 -21.91 -10.71
CA SER A 289 -5.08 -21.87 -10.45
C SER A 289 -5.39 -20.96 -9.25
N PHE A 290 -6.16 -19.92 -9.48
CA PHE A 290 -6.57 -18.99 -8.43
C PHE A 290 -8.06 -18.66 -8.50
N ARG A 291 -8.59 -18.17 -7.39
CA ARG A 291 -9.98 -17.79 -7.29
C ARG A 291 -10.34 -16.69 -8.31
N GLY A 292 -11.40 -16.93 -9.09
CA GLY A 292 -11.92 -15.98 -10.07
C GLY A 292 -11.19 -16.01 -11.41
N LYS A 293 -10.19 -16.90 -11.61
CA LYS A 293 -9.43 -17.01 -12.86
C LYS A 293 -10.32 -17.17 -14.08
N THR A 294 -11.26 -18.11 -14.07
CA THR A 294 -12.15 -18.38 -15.21
C THR A 294 -12.91 -17.14 -15.64
N ALA A 295 -13.60 -16.49 -14.70
CA ALA A 295 -14.36 -15.28 -14.98
C ALA A 295 -13.48 -14.09 -15.41
N TYR A 296 -12.26 -13.98 -14.86
CA TYR A 296 -11.32 -12.97 -15.28
C TYR A 296 -10.84 -13.18 -16.72
N LEU A 297 -10.57 -14.43 -17.12
CA LEU A 297 -10.09 -14.76 -18.46
C LEU A 297 -11.16 -14.60 -19.56
N GLU A 298 -12.43 -14.59 -19.24
CA GLU A 298 -13.51 -14.35 -20.22
C GLU A 298 -13.41 -12.96 -20.87
N ASP A 299 -13.00 -11.94 -20.11
CA ASP A 299 -12.99 -10.54 -20.54
C ASP A 299 -11.61 -9.86 -20.49
N TRP A 300 -10.54 -10.58 -20.12
CA TRP A 300 -9.24 -9.97 -19.83
C TRP A 300 -8.61 -9.19 -21.00
N GLU A 301 -8.86 -9.65 -22.26
CA GLU A 301 -8.36 -8.98 -23.48
C GLU A 301 -9.22 -7.78 -23.88
N LYS A 302 -10.42 -7.62 -23.31
CA LYS A 302 -11.41 -6.60 -23.70
C LYS A 302 -11.82 -5.74 -22.51
N PRO A 303 -10.87 -5.06 -21.85
CA PRO A 303 -11.22 -4.20 -20.74
C PRO A 303 -12.18 -3.10 -21.21
N LYS A 304 -13.20 -2.79 -20.41
CA LYS A 304 -14.14 -1.70 -20.69
C LYS A 304 -13.56 -0.34 -20.34
N ILE A 305 -12.77 -0.31 -19.28
CA ILE A 305 -12.08 0.87 -18.79
C ILE A 305 -10.59 0.57 -18.62
N LYS A 306 -9.79 1.63 -18.44
CA LYS A 306 -8.40 1.52 -17.99
C LYS A 306 -8.09 2.57 -16.94
N ALA A 307 -7.41 2.17 -15.88
CA ALA A 307 -6.76 3.08 -14.96
C ALA A 307 -5.54 3.71 -15.65
N VAL A 308 -5.49 5.02 -15.65
CA VAL A 308 -4.42 5.80 -16.30
C VAL A 308 -3.97 6.94 -15.41
N GLY A 309 -2.68 7.28 -15.48
CA GLY A 309 -2.16 8.52 -14.92
C GLY A 309 -2.60 9.71 -15.79
N ILE A 310 -3.07 10.76 -15.15
CA ILE A 310 -3.46 12.02 -15.80
C ILE A 310 -2.69 13.20 -15.23
N THR A 311 -2.49 14.23 -16.06
CA THR A 311 -1.88 15.47 -15.64
C THR A 311 -2.73 16.66 -16.09
N PHE A 312 -2.79 17.68 -15.24
CA PHE A 312 -3.52 18.91 -15.51
C PHE A 312 -2.57 20.07 -15.83
N GLY A 313 -3.12 21.15 -16.37
CA GLY A 313 -2.36 22.38 -16.59
C GLY A 313 -1.71 22.88 -15.29
N SER A 314 -0.59 23.62 -15.44
CA SER A 314 0.19 24.09 -14.29
C SER A 314 -0.59 24.97 -13.30
N ASN A 315 -1.66 25.61 -13.75
CA ASN A 315 -2.47 26.53 -12.97
C ASN A 315 -3.73 25.87 -12.35
N VAL A 316 -3.89 24.55 -12.52
CA VAL A 316 -5.01 23.81 -11.91
C VAL A 316 -4.57 23.35 -10.53
N PHE A 317 -5.20 23.84 -9.48
CA PHE A 317 -4.93 23.51 -8.08
C PHE A 317 -6.04 22.65 -7.47
N GLU A 318 -7.27 22.90 -7.87
CA GLU A 318 -8.48 22.18 -7.43
C GLU A 318 -9.33 21.85 -8.66
N LEU A 319 -10.12 20.79 -8.55
CA LEU A 319 -11.05 20.36 -9.58
C LEU A 319 -12.47 20.55 -9.06
N GLU A 320 -13.30 21.20 -9.85
CA GLU A 320 -14.73 21.36 -9.57
C GLU A 320 -15.49 20.08 -9.93
N GLU A 321 -15.08 19.42 -11.01
CA GLU A 321 -15.68 18.19 -11.52
C GLU A 321 -14.67 17.06 -11.60
N LYS A 322 -15.17 15.81 -11.57
CA LYS A 322 -14.34 14.61 -11.71
C LYS A 322 -14.57 13.89 -13.05
N GLU A 323 -15.46 14.40 -13.86
CA GLU A 323 -15.78 13.83 -15.16
C GLU A 323 -14.77 14.24 -16.23
N LEU A 324 -14.32 13.25 -17.00
CA LEU A 324 -13.46 13.45 -18.15
C LEU A 324 -14.28 13.40 -19.43
N VAL A 325 -14.39 14.52 -20.14
CA VAL A 325 -15.29 14.70 -21.26
C VAL A 325 -14.54 14.76 -22.59
N ILE A 326 -15.01 14.04 -23.62
CA ILE A 326 -14.59 14.14 -25.01
C ILE A 326 -15.83 14.31 -25.88
N ASN A 327 -15.83 15.32 -26.74
CA ASN A 327 -16.92 15.62 -27.67
C ASN A 327 -18.29 15.68 -26.97
N GLY A 328 -18.35 16.33 -25.81
CA GLY A 328 -19.56 16.52 -25.02
C GLY A 328 -20.09 15.24 -24.35
N LYS A 329 -19.30 14.17 -24.28
CA LYS A 329 -19.68 12.92 -23.62
C LYS A 329 -18.67 12.56 -22.54
N VAL A 330 -19.14 12.14 -21.37
CA VAL A 330 -18.32 11.61 -20.30
C VAL A 330 -17.66 10.32 -20.78
N ARG A 331 -16.33 10.24 -20.67
CA ARG A 331 -15.50 9.11 -21.09
C ARG A 331 -14.60 8.59 -19.97
N GLY A 332 -14.69 9.16 -18.81
CA GLY A 332 -13.95 8.68 -17.63
C GLY A 332 -14.28 9.47 -16.38
N LEU A 333 -13.72 8.98 -15.27
CA LEU A 333 -13.83 9.59 -13.96
C LEU A 333 -12.47 9.65 -13.29
N ILE A 334 -12.15 10.80 -12.72
CA ILE A 334 -10.96 10.99 -11.88
C ILE A 334 -11.21 10.30 -10.54
N GLN A 335 -10.37 9.34 -10.22
CA GLN A 335 -10.48 8.58 -8.97
C GLN A 335 -9.82 9.33 -7.82
N CYS A 336 -8.60 9.80 -8.05
CA CYS A 336 -7.86 10.65 -7.12
C CYS A 336 -7.00 11.67 -7.86
N TYR A 337 -6.66 12.75 -7.18
CA TYR A 337 -5.68 13.72 -7.67
C TYR A 337 -4.96 14.41 -6.51
N ALA A 338 -3.80 14.96 -6.82
CA ALA A 338 -3.03 15.77 -5.89
C ALA A 338 -2.19 16.82 -6.63
N ARG A 339 -1.91 17.94 -5.98
CA ARG A 339 -0.91 18.87 -6.44
C ARG A 339 0.47 18.37 -6.05
N SER A 340 1.32 18.08 -7.04
CA SER A 340 2.72 17.79 -6.83
C SER A 340 3.55 19.06 -7.04
N GLU A 341 4.13 19.59 -5.98
CA GLU A 341 5.08 20.70 -6.09
C GLU A 341 6.45 20.21 -6.59
N TRP A 342 6.76 18.94 -6.49
CA TRP A 342 7.94 18.33 -7.10
C TRP A 342 7.86 18.36 -8.64
N LEU A 343 6.72 17.95 -9.19
CA LEU A 343 6.47 17.94 -10.64
C LEU A 343 5.94 19.29 -11.16
N LYS A 344 5.60 20.25 -10.28
CA LYS A 344 4.94 21.52 -10.61
C LYS A 344 3.63 21.37 -11.39
N LYS A 345 2.89 20.28 -11.10
CA LYS A 345 1.65 19.93 -11.78
C LYS A 345 0.64 19.31 -10.82
N THR A 346 -0.62 19.46 -11.13
CA THR A 346 -1.67 18.61 -10.57
C THR A 346 -1.69 17.32 -11.38
N ILE A 347 -1.66 16.20 -10.67
CA ILE A 347 -1.61 14.84 -11.20
C ILE A 347 -2.75 14.03 -10.62
N GLY A 348 -3.13 12.95 -11.26
CA GLY A 348 -4.16 12.07 -10.75
C GLY A 348 -4.15 10.71 -11.42
N ILE A 349 -5.03 9.86 -10.92
CA ILE A 349 -5.38 8.57 -11.52
C ILE A 349 -6.85 8.62 -11.90
N ALA A 350 -7.16 8.21 -13.11
CA ALA A 350 -8.52 8.19 -13.64
C ALA A 350 -8.86 6.83 -14.25
N HIS A 351 -10.12 6.46 -14.18
CA HIS A 351 -10.68 5.37 -14.97
C HIS A 351 -11.33 5.96 -16.22
N ILE A 352 -10.88 5.55 -17.39
CA ILE A 352 -11.40 6.04 -18.67
C ILE A 352 -11.85 4.88 -19.57
N ASP A 353 -12.81 5.14 -20.47
CA ASP A 353 -13.17 4.19 -21.52
C ASP A 353 -11.91 3.67 -22.20
N ALA A 354 -11.75 2.35 -22.31
CA ALA A 354 -10.52 1.73 -22.82
C ALA A 354 -10.13 2.20 -24.23
N THR A 355 -11.13 2.57 -25.04
CA THR A 355 -10.92 3.08 -26.40
C THR A 355 -10.24 4.46 -26.47
N TYR A 356 -10.28 5.22 -25.35
CA TYR A 356 -9.63 6.53 -25.21
C TYR A 356 -8.35 6.47 -24.37
N ALA A 357 -7.97 5.29 -23.88
CA ALA A 357 -6.77 5.10 -23.05
C ALA A 357 -5.48 5.09 -23.88
N THR A 358 -5.22 6.18 -24.58
CA THR A 358 -4.03 6.38 -25.40
C THR A 358 -3.17 7.50 -24.82
N ASN A 359 -1.85 7.32 -24.91
CA ASN A 359 -0.91 8.31 -24.38
C ASN A 359 -1.09 9.67 -25.09
N GLY A 360 -1.18 10.75 -24.32
CA GLY A 360 -1.39 12.10 -24.85
C GLY A 360 -2.84 12.46 -25.18
N GLN A 361 -3.80 11.57 -24.91
CA GLN A 361 -5.22 11.90 -25.06
C GLN A 361 -5.59 13.09 -24.15
N ARG A 362 -6.33 14.05 -24.68
CA ARG A 362 -6.83 15.22 -23.94
C ARG A 362 -8.29 15.08 -23.60
N PHE A 363 -8.66 15.54 -22.42
CA PHE A 363 -10.02 15.60 -21.91
C PHE A 363 -10.35 17.02 -21.46
N LEU A 364 -11.62 17.36 -21.48
CA LEU A 364 -12.16 18.50 -20.74
C LEU A 364 -12.57 18.01 -19.34
N VAL A 365 -12.39 18.86 -18.35
CA VAL A 365 -12.78 18.63 -16.94
C VAL A 365 -13.65 19.80 -16.50
#